data_ab5722b3bc84e30d8d88a9725ee4cebf
#
_entry.id   ab5722b3bc84e30d8d88a9725ee4cebf
#
_cell.length_a   1.000
_cell.length_b   1.000
_cell.length_c   1.000
_cell.angle_alpha   90.00
_cell.angle_beta   90.00
_cell.angle_gamma   90.00
#
_symmetry.space_group_name_H-M   'P 1'
#
loop_
_entity.id
_entity.type
_entity.pdbx_description
1 polymer ?
#
loop_
_entity_poly.entity_id
_entity_poly.type
_entity_poly.pdbx_seq_one_letter_code
_entity_poly.pdbx_strand_id
1 'polypeptide(L)'
;MLNSLLVVFIGGGVGSVLRWAVSMKMNPLNAPIPLGTLVVNLVGGFIIGLAMATFNRVTHLDANWKLLITTGFCGGLTTFSTFSLDVVYFLQDGRFTWALINMLLNLAGSLAMTLLAFMLVTWVSGQ
;
A
#
# COMPACT_ATOMS: atom_id res chain seq x y z
N MET A 1 19.41 3.10 -16.98
CA MET A 1 19.53 3.41 -15.54
C MET A 1 18.90 4.75 -15.16
N LEU A 2 19.19 5.82 -15.85
CA LEU A 2 18.58 7.14 -15.56
C LEU A 2 17.05 7.11 -15.67
N ASN A 3 16.50 6.50 -16.73
CA ASN A 3 15.06 6.37 -16.89
C ASN A 3 14.40 5.59 -15.73
N SER A 4 15.04 4.52 -15.30
CA SER A 4 14.54 3.72 -14.17
C SER A 4 14.53 4.54 -12.88
N LEU A 5 15.56 5.32 -12.63
CA LEU A 5 15.65 6.22 -11.50
C LEU A 5 14.54 7.29 -11.53
N LEU A 6 14.31 7.88 -12.71
CA LEU A 6 13.27 8.90 -12.89
C LEU A 6 11.87 8.35 -12.66
N VAL A 7 11.56 7.16 -13.18
CA VAL A 7 10.22 6.58 -13.00
C VAL A 7 9.97 6.20 -11.54
N VAL A 8 10.99 5.70 -10.84
CA VAL A 8 10.88 5.42 -9.38
C VAL A 8 10.66 6.73 -8.61
N PHE A 9 11.42 7.77 -8.95
CA PHE A 9 11.30 9.08 -8.31
C PHE A 9 9.90 9.69 -8.53
N ILE A 10 9.41 9.70 -9.77
CA ILE A 10 8.10 10.26 -10.11
C ILE A 10 6.98 9.45 -9.46
N GLY A 11 7.02 8.13 -9.61
CA GLY A 11 6.02 7.25 -9.00
C GLY A 11 6.00 7.36 -7.49
N GLY A 12 7.18 7.35 -6.87
CA GLY A 12 7.34 7.50 -5.42
C GLY A 12 6.82 8.85 -4.92
N GLY A 13 7.13 9.93 -5.64
CA GLY A 13 6.65 11.27 -5.32
C GLY A 13 5.12 11.35 -5.37
N VAL A 14 4.51 10.85 -6.43
CA VAL A 14 3.05 10.80 -6.56
C VAL A 14 2.42 9.95 -5.45
N GLY A 15 2.94 8.77 -5.21
CA GLY A 15 2.45 7.89 -4.15
C GLY A 15 2.56 8.53 -2.76
N SER A 16 3.69 9.13 -2.46
CA SER A 16 3.92 9.80 -1.16
C SER A 16 3.01 11.01 -0.96
N VAL A 17 2.77 11.81 -1.99
CA VAL A 17 1.85 12.96 -1.92
C VAL A 17 0.43 12.49 -1.71
N LEU A 18 -0.01 11.44 -2.40
CA LEU A 18 -1.34 10.86 -2.20
C LEU A 18 -1.49 10.31 -0.78
N ARG A 19 -0.50 9.59 -0.28
CA ARG A 19 -0.50 9.09 1.10
C ARG A 19 -0.65 10.24 2.10
N TRP A 20 0.13 11.30 1.94
CA TRP A 20 0.03 12.47 2.78
C TRP A 20 -1.36 13.10 2.73
N ALA A 21 -1.92 13.30 1.53
CA ALA A 21 -3.24 13.88 1.35
C ALA A 21 -4.36 13.05 1.99
N VAL A 22 -4.31 11.73 1.82
CA VAL A 22 -5.28 10.81 2.44
C VAL A 22 -5.14 10.85 3.97
N SER A 23 -3.92 10.84 4.48
CA SER A 23 -3.66 10.92 5.92
C SER A 23 -4.17 12.23 6.52
N MET A 24 -3.98 13.34 5.82
CA MET A 24 -4.50 14.65 6.26
C MET A 24 -6.02 14.67 6.36
N LYS A 25 -6.72 13.98 5.47
CA LYS A 25 -8.18 13.92 5.47
C LYS A 25 -8.76 12.91 6.45
N MET A 26 -8.12 11.76 6.60
CA MET A 26 -8.71 10.61 7.29
C MET A 26 -8.16 10.37 8.70
N ASN A 27 -6.87 10.65 8.95
CA ASN A 27 -6.29 10.40 10.27
C ASN A 27 -6.85 11.32 11.38
N PRO A 28 -7.19 12.60 11.12
CA PRO A 28 -7.77 13.46 12.17
C PRO A 28 -9.22 13.12 12.51
N LEU A 29 -9.88 12.21 11.81
CA LEU A 29 -11.23 11.79 12.15
C LEU A 29 -11.24 11.10 13.51
N ASN A 30 -12.37 11.20 14.23
CA ASN A 30 -12.53 10.62 15.56
C ASN A 30 -12.61 9.08 15.52
N ALA A 31 -11.65 8.48 14.88
CA ALA A 31 -11.53 7.04 14.80
C ALA A 31 -10.50 6.54 15.82
N PRO A 32 -10.69 5.34 16.36
CA PRO A 32 -9.75 4.79 17.35
C PRO A 32 -8.39 4.44 16.77
N ILE A 33 -8.29 4.28 15.45
CA ILE A 33 -7.04 4.00 14.73
C ILE A 33 -6.85 4.98 13.56
N PRO A 34 -5.60 5.17 13.06
CA PRO A 34 -5.33 6.02 11.90
C PRO A 34 -5.88 5.42 10.61
N LEU A 35 -7.08 5.82 10.21
CA LEU A 35 -7.77 5.26 9.04
C LEU A 35 -7.06 5.58 7.72
N GLY A 36 -6.44 6.75 7.60
CA GLY A 36 -5.71 7.13 6.39
C GLY A 36 -4.54 6.19 6.11
N THR A 37 -3.76 5.88 7.14
CA THR A 37 -2.65 4.92 7.06
C THR A 37 -3.16 3.54 6.65
N LEU A 38 -4.23 3.08 7.27
CA LEU A 38 -4.84 1.79 6.94
C LEU A 38 -5.31 1.76 5.48
N VAL A 39 -6.04 2.78 5.04
CA VAL A 39 -6.58 2.85 3.67
C VAL A 39 -5.46 2.82 2.63
N VAL A 40 -4.41 3.62 2.79
CA VAL A 40 -3.32 3.63 1.79
C VAL A 40 -2.58 2.30 1.75
N ASN A 41 -2.42 1.63 2.88
CA ASN A 41 -1.78 0.32 2.93
C ASN A 41 -2.66 -0.76 2.25
N LEU A 42 -3.95 -0.77 2.51
CA LEU A 42 -4.90 -1.70 1.86
C LEU A 42 -4.99 -1.45 0.36
N VAL A 43 -5.16 -0.20 -0.05
CA VAL A 43 -5.26 0.18 -1.47
C VAL A 43 -3.95 -0.13 -2.19
N GLY A 44 -2.82 0.20 -1.61
CA GLY A 44 -1.51 -0.13 -2.18
C GLY A 44 -1.28 -1.63 -2.30
N GLY A 45 -1.68 -2.41 -1.29
CA GLY A 45 -1.65 -3.87 -1.33
C GLY A 45 -2.50 -4.44 -2.46
N PHE A 46 -3.68 -3.88 -2.69
CA PHE A 46 -4.54 -4.28 -3.81
C PHE A 46 -3.91 -3.92 -5.16
N ILE A 47 -3.41 -2.69 -5.30
CA ILE A 47 -2.81 -2.21 -6.55
C ILE A 47 -1.57 -3.03 -6.92
N ILE A 48 -0.69 -3.32 -5.96
CA ILE A 48 0.50 -4.13 -6.26
C ILE A 48 0.12 -5.56 -6.65
N GLY A 49 -0.91 -6.11 -6.04
CA GLY A 49 -1.45 -7.42 -6.42
C GLY A 49 -1.97 -7.43 -7.85
N LEU A 50 -2.79 -6.44 -8.22
CA LEU A 50 -3.29 -6.28 -9.60
C LEU A 50 -2.14 -6.13 -10.59
N ALA A 51 -1.19 -5.26 -10.30
CA ALA A 51 -0.06 -4.98 -11.16
C ALA A 51 0.78 -6.24 -11.39
N MET A 52 1.19 -6.92 -10.33
CA MET A 52 2.04 -8.10 -10.45
C MET A 52 1.33 -9.28 -11.09
N ALA A 53 0.06 -9.52 -10.76
CA ALA A 53 -0.72 -10.56 -11.41
C ALA A 53 -0.88 -10.32 -12.91
N THR A 54 -1.06 -9.06 -13.31
CA THR A 54 -1.14 -8.67 -14.72
C THR A 54 0.23 -8.77 -15.40
N PHE A 55 1.29 -8.25 -14.77
CA PHE A 55 2.64 -8.24 -15.36
C PHE A 55 3.18 -9.66 -15.55
N ASN A 56 2.83 -10.59 -14.69
CA ASN A 56 3.21 -12.00 -14.85
C ASN A 56 2.62 -12.64 -16.11
N ARG A 57 1.54 -12.06 -16.65
CA ARG A 57 0.88 -12.55 -17.86
C ARG A 57 1.33 -11.81 -19.13
N VAL A 58 1.84 -10.59 -18.98
CA VAL A 58 2.27 -9.74 -20.09
C VAL A 58 3.80 -9.70 -20.10
N THR A 59 4.40 -10.62 -20.87
CA THR A 59 5.86 -10.85 -20.84
C THR A 59 6.67 -9.77 -21.55
N HIS A 60 6.05 -8.95 -22.41
CA HIS A 60 6.75 -7.93 -23.21
C HIS A 60 6.58 -6.51 -22.66
N LEU A 61 6.06 -6.36 -21.45
CA LEU A 61 5.90 -5.04 -20.85
C LEU A 61 7.26 -4.46 -20.46
N ASP A 62 7.47 -3.18 -20.78
CA ASP A 62 8.69 -2.45 -20.41
C ASP A 62 8.90 -2.47 -18.90
N ALA A 63 10.13 -2.75 -18.48
CA ALA A 63 10.50 -2.82 -17.07
C ALA A 63 10.25 -1.49 -16.34
N ASN A 64 10.31 -0.35 -17.02
CA ASN A 64 10.06 0.96 -16.42
C ASN A 64 8.59 1.13 -15.97
N TRP A 65 7.63 0.56 -16.70
CA TRP A 65 6.24 0.55 -16.26
C TRP A 65 6.05 -0.25 -14.97
N LYS A 66 6.73 -1.40 -14.87
CA LYS A 66 6.70 -2.20 -13.64
C LYS A 66 7.27 -1.40 -12.47
N LEU A 67 8.43 -0.78 -12.65
CA LEU A 67 9.07 0.05 -11.63
C LEU A 67 8.22 1.25 -11.23
N LEU A 68 7.60 1.93 -12.19
CA LEU A 68 6.75 3.09 -11.93
C LEU A 68 5.59 2.74 -10.99
N ILE A 69 4.90 1.64 -11.26
CA ILE A 69 3.70 1.24 -10.53
C ILE A 69 4.07 0.57 -9.20
N THR A 70 5.01 -0.37 -9.21
CA THR A 70 5.34 -1.15 -8.02
C THR A 70 6.26 -0.41 -7.06
N THR A 71 7.54 -0.31 -7.41
CA THR A 71 8.56 0.31 -6.56
C THR A 71 8.27 1.80 -6.34
N GLY A 72 7.87 2.51 -7.38
CA GLY A 72 7.57 3.95 -7.30
C GLY A 72 6.24 4.19 -6.60
N PHE A 73 5.14 4.02 -7.32
CA PHE A 73 3.81 4.43 -6.84
C PHE A 73 3.37 3.68 -5.58
N CYS A 74 3.33 2.35 -5.63
CA CYS A 74 2.91 1.56 -4.46
C CYS A 74 3.89 1.73 -3.31
N GLY A 75 5.19 1.79 -3.60
CA GLY A 75 6.22 2.01 -2.58
C GLY A 75 6.08 3.35 -1.86
N GLY A 76 5.71 4.42 -2.58
CA GLY A 76 5.45 5.74 -1.99
C GLY A 76 4.10 5.84 -1.30
N LEU A 77 3.08 5.17 -1.84
CA LEU A 77 1.72 5.21 -1.30
C LEU A 77 1.60 4.48 0.04
N THR A 78 2.20 3.30 0.17
CA THR A 78 2.14 2.49 1.38
C THR A 78 3.20 2.92 2.39
N THR A 79 2.98 2.61 3.66
CA THR A 79 3.95 2.97 4.70
C THR A 79 3.96 1.95 5.84
N PHE A 80 5.10 1.34 6.05
CA PHE A 80 5.35 0.53 7.22
C PHE A 80 5.81 1.38 8.41
N SER A 81 6.61 2.42 8.16
CA SER A 81 7.17 3.26 9.23
C SER A 81 6.11 4.03 10.00
N THR A 82 5.14 4.62 9.33
CA THR A 82 4.04 5.32 10.00
C THR A 82 3.17 4.36 10.80
N PHE A 83 2.82 3.22 10.21
CA PHE A 83 2.11 2.14 10.89
C PHE A 83 2.87 1.68 12.16
N SER A 84 4.17 1.45 12.04
CA SER A 84 5.02 1.04 13.16
C SER A 84 5.00 2.08 14.29
N LEU A 85 5.12 3.36 13.94
CA LEU A 85 5.07 4.45 14.90
C LEU A 85 3.71 4.52 15.62
N ASP A 86 2.62 4.36 14.87
CA ASP A 86 1.27 4.36 15.43
C ASP A 86 1.09 3.24 16.47
N VAL A 87 1.61 2.05 16.17
CA VAL A 87 1.57 0.91 17.10
C VAL A 87 2.33 1.23 18.38
N VAL A 88 3.53 1.81 18.26
CA VAL A 88 4.34 2.18 19.44
C VAL A 88 3.60 3.23 20.28
N TYR A 89 2.96 4.21 19.67
CA TYR A 89 2.16 5.19 20.42
C TYR A 89 1.01 4.53 21.18
N PHE A 90 0.29 3.60 20.57
CA PHE A 90 -0.75 2.83 21.28
C PHE A 90 -0.19 2.07 22.48
N LEU A 91 0.99 1.45 22.32
CA LEU A 91 1.64 0.72 23.41
C LEU A 91 2.07 1.65 24.54
N GLN A 92 2.65 2.81 24.22
CA GLN A 92 3.05 3.81 25.20
C GLN A 92 1.85 4.37 25.99
N ASP A 93 0.71 4.51 25.32
CA ASP A 93 -0.52 5.00 25.93
C ASP A 93 -1.28 3.91 26.71
N GLY A 94 -0.76 2.68 26.76
CA GLY A 94 -1.43 1.56 27.41
C GLY A 94 -2.64 1.02 26.66
N ARG A 95 -2.81 1.40 25.38
CA ARG A 95 -3.94 1.01 24.52
C ARG A 95 -3.60 -0.27 23.75
N PHE A 96 -3.35 -1.34 24.47
CA PHE A 96 -2.84 -2.60 23.88
C PHE A 96 -3.82 -3.24 22.90
N THR A 97 -5.13 -3.20 23.18
CA THR A 97 -6.15 -3.74 22.29
C THR A 97 -6.14 -3.01 20.94
N TRP A 98 -6.05 -1.68 20.94
CA TRP A 98 -5.99 -0.91 19.69
C TRP A 98 -4.68 -1.11 18.95
N ALA A 99 -3.56 -1.29 19.68
CA ALA A 99 -2.29 -1.68 19.05
C ALA A 99 -2.44 -3.00 18.28
N LEU A 100 -3.05 -4.00 18.90
CA LEU A 100 -3.27 -5.31 18.27
C LEU A 100 -4.22 -5.21 17.07
N ILE A 101 -5.34 -4.50 17.22
CA ILE A 101 -6.30 -4.29 16.13
C ILE A 101 -5.64 -3.58 14.95
N ASN A 102 -4.87 -2.52 15.20
CA ASN A 102 -4.16 -1.80 14.16
C ASN A 102 -3.15 -2.69 13.43
N MET A 103 -2.39 -3.51 14.17
CA MET A 103 -1.48 -4.48 13.58
C MET A 103 -2.22 -5.48 12.69
N LEU A 104 -3.28 -6.09 13.19
CA LEU A 104 -4.04 -7.11 12.45
C LEU A 104 -4.67 -6.52 11.18
N LEU A 105 -5.29 -5.34 11.27
CA LEU A 105 -5.92 -4.70 10.13
C LEU A 105 -4.89 -4.32 9.04
N ASN A 106 -3.76 -3.74 9.42
CA ASN A 106 -2.72 -3.37 8.45
C ASN A 106 -2.05 -4.60 7.84
N LEU A 107 -1.61 -5.56 8.65
CA LEU A 107 -0.87 -6.73 8.16
C LEU A 107 -1.79 -7.72 7.45
N ALA A 108 -2.79 -8.24 8.14
CA ALA A 108 -3.71 -9.22 7.55
C ALA A 108 -4.57 -8.60 6.45
N GLY A 109 -5.02 -7.36 6.65
CA GLY A 109 -5.81 -6.62 5.66
C GLY A 109 -5.04 -6.40 4.37
N SER A 110 -3.78 -5.95 4.44
CA SER A 110 -2.95 -5.73 3.25
C SER A 110 -2.65 -7.04 2.52
N LEU A 111 -2.31 -8.10 3.25
CA LEU A 111 -2.10 -9.43 2.65
C LEU A 111 -3.37 -9.94 1.97
N ALA A 112 -4.52 -9.79 2.61
CA ALA A 112 -5.81 -10.20 2.04
C ALA A 112 -6.13 -9.41 0.77
N MET A 113 -5.87 -8.10 0.74
CA MET A 113 -6.10 -7.26 -0.43
C MET A 113 -5.20 -7.65 -1.60
N THR A 114 -3.94 -7.96 -1.34
CA THR A 114 -3.01 -8.43 -2.38
C THR A 114 -3.46 -9.78 -2.94
N LEU A 115 -3.84 -10.72 -2.07
CA LEU A 115 -4.36 -12.02 -2.49
C LEU A 115 -5.65 -11.89 -3.30
N LEU A 116 -6.58 -11.04 -2.85
CA LEU A 116 -7.84 -10.77 -3.56
C LEU A 116 -7.57 -10.25 -4.97
N ALA A 117 -6.61 -9.35 -5.13
CA ALA A 117 -6.23 -8.82 -6.44
C ALA A 117 -5.70 -9.91 -7.37
N PHE A 118 -4.84 -10.80 -6.87
CA PHE A 118 -4.35 -11.95 -7.64
C PHE A 118 -5.50 -12.87 -8.06
N MET A 119 -6.41 -13.18 -7.14
CA MET A 119 -7.57 -14.02 -7.41
C MET A 119 -8.48 -13.38 -8.46
N LEU A 120 -8.71 -12.08 -8.37
CA LEU A 120 -9.53 -11.34 -9.32
C LEU A 120 -8.94 -11.40 -10.74
N VAL A 121 -7.64 -11.16 -10.89
CA VAL A 121 -6.97 -11.22 -12.20
C VAL A 121 -7.04 -12.63 -12.77
N THR A 122 -6.80 -13.65 -11.94
CA THR A 122 -6.90 -15.05 -12.36
C THR A 122 -8.31 -15.39 -12.83
N TRP A 123 -9.32 -14.96 -12.10
CA TRP A 123 -10.72 -15.21 -12.45
C TRP A 123 -11.12 -14.52 -13.77
N VAL A 124 -10.78 -13.25 -13.92
CA VAL A 124 -11.08 -12.46 -15.13
C VAL A 124 -10.34 -13.03 -16.35
N SER A 125 -9.14 -13.57 -16.16
CA SER A 125 -8.35 -14.16 -17.25
C SER A 125 -8.81 -15.57 -17.63
N GLY A 126 -9.76 -16.14 -16.91
CA GLY A 126 -10.29 -17.48 -17.21
C GLY A 126 -9.35 -18.62 -16.90
N GLN A 127 -8.43 -18.44 -15.97
CA GLN A 127 -7.43 -19.44 -15.55
C GLN A 127 -7.72 -19.96 -14.17
#